data_d3679ff53ea44ebe8b0bd6a49cf618f0
#
_entry.id   d3679ff53ea44ebe8b0bd6a49cf618f0
#
_cell.length_a   1.000
_cell.length_b   1.000
_cell.length_c   1.000
_cell.angle_alpha   90.00
_cell.angle_beta   90.00
_cell.angle_gamma   90.00
#
_symmetry.space_group_name_H-M   'P 1'
#
loop_
_entity.id
_entity.type
_entity.pdbx_description
1 polymer ?
#
loop_
_entity_poly.entity_id
_entity_poly.type
_entity_poly.pdbx_seq_one_letter_code
_entity_poly.pdbx_strand_id
1 'polypeptide(L)'
;FYTRIWETNGTTVTSQVVNMEMAAEYLNNHGIEKQWDEETCQNYGEYQSGNSYFQVWLEDADSIRVKLSVMDQYQIGGVAEWRLGLEEPMVWEVIAEYMSRN
;
A
#
# COMPACT_ATOMS: atom_id res chain seq x y z
N PHE A 1 -2.78 -1.47 7.35
CA PHE A 1 -2.50 -0.08 6.89
C PHE A 1 -1.01 0.27 6.81
N TYR A 2 -0.15 -0.67 6.55
CA TYR A 2 1.28 -0.36 6.45
C TYR A 2 1.83 -0.80 5.11
N THR A 3 2.94 -0.17 4.74
CA THR A 3 3.74 -0.51 3.56
C THR A 3 5.13 -0.91 4.03
N ARG A 4 5.74 -1.83 3.30
CA ARG A 4 7.16 -2.16 3.51
C ARG A 4 7.98 -1.64 2.35
N ILE A 5 9.10 -1.02 2.68
CA ILE A 5 10.13 -0.66 1.70
C ILE A 5 11.16 -1.79 1.75
N TRP A 6 11.30 -2.49 0.64
CA TRP A 6 12.21 -3.63 0.51
C TRP A 6 13.52 -3.19 -0.13
N GLU A 7 14.62 -3.60 0.46
CA GLU A 7 15.95 -3.33 -0.09
C GLU A 7 16.67 -4.66 -0.34
N THR A 8 17.14 -4.85 -1.58
CA THR A 8 17.98 -5.99 -1.97
C THR A 8 19.37 -5.50 -2.28
N ASN A 9 20.36 -6.02 -1.56
CA ASN A 9 21.78 -5.73 -1.78
C ASN A 9 22.51 -7.05 -1.92
N GLY A 10 22.87 -7.41 -3.16
CA GLY A 10 23.44 -8.72 -3.44
C GLY A 10 22.45 -9.83 -3.07
N THR A 11 22.81 -10.66 -2.10
CA THR A 11 21.96 -11.74 -1.59
C THR A 11 21.21 -11.36 -0.31
N THR A 12 21.43 -10.15 0.21
CA THR A 12 20.79 -9.67 1.44
C THR A 12 19.52 -8.91 1.12
N VAL A 13 18.40 -9.32 1.74
CA VAL A 13 17.11 -8.65 1.61
C VAL A 13 16.68 -8.17 2.99
N THR A 14 16.40 -6.87 3.09
CA THR A 14 15.89 -6.25 4.31
C THR A 14 14.64 -5.45 4.00
N SER A 15 13.85 -5.15 5.03
CA SER A 15 12.67 -4.30 4.85
C SER A 15 12.42 -3.46 6.09
N GLN A 16 11.74 -2.33 5.87
CA GLN A 16 11.25 -1.50 6.98
C GLN A 16 9.77 -1.19 6.78
N VAL A 17 9.04 -1.11 7.88
CA VAL A 17 7.63 -0.76 7.88
C VAL A 17 7.51 0.76 7.94
N VAL A 18 6.65 1.31 7.09
CA VAL A 18 6.31 2.73 7.09
C VAL A 18 4.79 2.87 7.01
N ASN A 19 4.27 4.03 7.45
CA ASN A 19 2.85 4.32 7.28
C ASN A 19 2.54 4.69 5.82
N MET A 20 1.26 4.78 5.46
CA MET A 20 0.83 5.07 4.09
C MET A 20 1.37 6.40 3.58
N GLU A 21 1.32 7.43 4.42
CA GLU A 21 1.76 8.78 4.05
C GLU A 21 3.28 8.81 3.80
N MET A 22 4.06 8.20 4.68
CA MET A 22 5.51 8.10 4.54
C MET A 22 5.91 7.29 3.30
N ALA A 23 5.17 6.24 2.97
CA ALA A 23 5.43 5.45 1.78
C ALA A 23 5.23 6.27 0.50
N ALA A 24 4.16 7.06 0.43
CA ALA A 24 3.89 7.94 -0.70
C ALA A 24 4.97 9.03 -0.83
N GLU A 25 5.34 9.64 0.29
CA GLU A 25 6.41 10.64 0.31
C GLU A 25 7.76 10.06 -0.10
N TYR A 26 8.04 8.82 0.29
CA TYR A 26 9.28 8.14 -0.08
C TYR A 26 9.43 8.03 -1.59
N LEU A 27 8.39 7.58 -2.28
CA LEU A 27 8.39 7.49 -3.74
C LEU A 27 8.54 8.88 -4.36
N ASN A 28 7.80 9.85 -3.85
CA ASN A 28 7.80 11.23 -4.37
C ASN A 28 9.18 11.88 -4.20
N ASN A 29 9.81 11.69 -3.04
CA ASN A 29 11.14 12.25 -2.75
C ASN A 29 12.25 11.66 -3.62
N HIS A 30 12.06 10.44 -4.12
CA HIS A 30 13.02 9.77 -5.02
C HIS A 30 12.64 9.92 -6.49
N GLY A 31 11.61 10.72 -6.80
CA GLY A 31 11.17 10.96 -8.18
C GLY A 31 10.62 9.72 -8.86
N ILE A 32 10.05 8.80 -8.09
CA ILE A 32 9.53 7.53 -8.60
C ILE A 32 8.05 7.67 -8.90
N GLU A 33 7.66 7.44 -10.16
CA GLU A 33 6.27 7.36 -10.53
C GLU A 33 5.72 5.97 -10.21
N LYS A 34 4.66 5.93 -9.40
CA LYS A 34 4.00 4.66 -9.05
C LYS A 34 3.19 4.15 -10.23
N GLN A 35 3.20 2.82 -10.42
CA GLN A 35 2.43 2.14 -11.44
C GLN A 35 1.54 1.10 -10.79
N TRP A 36 0.32 0.93 -11.31
CA TRP A 36 -0.60 -0.08 -10.80
C TRP A 36 -0.12 -1.48 -11.19
N ASP A 37 0.01 -2.34 -10.19
CA ASP A 37 0.35 -3.75 -10.38
C ASP A 37 -0.93 -4.58 -10.29
N GLU A 38 -1.37 -5.09 -11.43
CA GLU A 38 -2.60 -5.88 -11.54
C GLU A 38 -2.54 -7.20 -10.74
N GLU A 39 -1.36 -7.78 -10.61
CA GLU A 39 -1.19 -9.05 -9.92
C GLU A 39 -1.39 -8.92 -8.42
N THR A 40 -0.83 -7.88 -7.82
CA THR A 40 -0.96 -7.62 -6.38
C THR A 40 -2.12 -6.69 -6.06
N CYS A 41 -2.69 -6.03 -7.05
CA CYS A 41 -3.71 -4.98 -6.88
C CYS A 41 -3.22 -3.86 -5.96
N GLN A 42 -1.99 -3.43 -6.20
CA GLN A 42 -1.35 -2.35 -5.45
C GLN A 42 -0.60 -1.42 -6.39
N ASN A 43 -0.43 -0.17 -5.99
CA ASN A 43 0.49 0.73 -6.65
C ASN A 43 1.92 0.32 -6.29
N TYR A 44 2.79 0.31 -7.26
CA TYR A 44 4.16 -0.19 -7.14
C TYR A 44 5.17 0.83 -7.63
N GLY A 45 6.31 0.89 -6.95
CA GLY A 45 7.45 1.68 -7.38
C GLY A 45 8.76 0.95 -7.07
N GLU A 46 9.76 1.20 -7.90
CA GLU A 46 11.08 0.62 -7.74
C GLU A 46 12.17 1.60 -8.18
N TYR A 47 13.35 1.49 -7.57
CA TYR A 47 14.52 2.20 -8.04
C TYR A 47 15.80 1.51 -7.57
N GLN A 48 16.90 1.84 -8.22
CA GLN A 48 18.23 1.35 -7.88
C GLN A 48 19.10 2.52 -7.41
N SER A 49 19.80 2.32 -6.30
CA SER A 49 20.76 3.28 -5.77
C SER A 49 22.03 2.55 -5.35
N GLY A 50 23.14 2.82 -6.05
CA GLY A 50 24.39 2.09 -5.82
C GLY A 50 24.20 0.60 -6.08
N ASN A 51 24.51 -0.22 -5.07
CA ASN A 51 24.37 -1.67 -5.14
C ASN A 51 23.03 -2.17 -4.59
N SER A 52 22.15 -1.27 -4.18
CA SER A 52 20.87 -1.62 -3.59
C SER A 52 19.72 -1.40 -4.57
N TYR A 53 18.78 -2.33 -4.58
CA TYR A 53 17.56 -2.28 -5.36
C TYR A 53 16.37 -2.19 -4.41
N PHE A 54 15.55 -1.14 -4.58
CA PHE A 54 14.43 -0.86 -3.69
C PHE A 54 13.12 -1.12 -4.39
N GLN A 55 12.20 -1.79 -3.67
CA GLN A 55 10.87 -2.13 -4.16
C GLN A 55 9.84 -1.77 -3.11
N VAL A 56 8.76 -1.13 -3.54
CA VAL A 56 7.68 -0.67 -2.66
C VAL A 56 6.34 -1.00 -3.28
N TRP A 57 5.55 -1.84 -2.60
CA TRP A 57 4.14 -2.05 -2.93
C TRP A 57 3.31 -1.28 -1.91
N LEU A 58 2.55 -0.32 -2.39
CA LEU A 58 1.80 0.60 -1.52
C LEU A 58 0.48 -0.01 -1.06
N GLU A 59 0.25 0.01 0.25
CA GLU A 59 -1.11 -0.10 0.77
C GLU A 59 -1.67 1.33 0.82
N ASP A 60 -2.72 1.60 0.07
CA ASP A 60 -3.29 2.93 -0.07
C ASP A 60 -4.80 2.86 -0.35
N ALA A 61 -5.42 3.99 -0.64
CA ALA A 61 -6.86 4.03 -0.95
C ALA A 61 -7.22 3.13 -2.13
N ASP A 62 -6.37 3.06 -3.16
CA ASP A 62 -6.64 2.25 -4.34
C ASP A 62 -6.66 0.76 -4.03
N SER A 63 -5.67 0.27 -3.28
CA SER A 63 -5.62 -1.15 -2.88
C SER A 63 -6.75 -1.50 -1.91
N ILE A 64 -7.11 -0.59 -1.01
CA ILE A 64 -8.24 -0.78 -0.08
C ILE A 64 -9.56 -0.89 -0.86
N ARG A 65 -9.77 -0.07 -1.90
CA ARG A 65 -10.97 -0.18 -2.74
C ARG A 65 -11.11 -1.56 -3.37
N VAL A 66 -10.02 -2.14 -3.86
CA VAL A 66 -10.04 -3.48 -4.43
C VAL A 66 -10.38 -4.52 -3.36
N LYS A 67 -9.78 -4.43 -2.19
CA LYS A 67 -10.07 -5.33 -1.07
C LYS A 67 -11.54 -5.28 -0.66
N LEU A 68 -12.11 -4.07 -0.58
CA LEU A 68 -13.52 -3.89 -0.25
C LEU A 68 -14.43 -4.49 -1.33
N SER A 69 -14.06 -4.38 -2.61
CA SER A 69 -14.84 -4.97 -3.70
C SER A 69 -14.86 -6.51 -3.62
N VAL A 70 -13.76 -7.13 -3.19
CA VAL A 70 -13.69 -8.57 -2.94
C VAL A 70 -14.61 -8.96 -1.78
N MET A 71 -14.63 -8.18 -0.71
CA MET A 71 -15.54 -8.40 0.42
C MET A 71 -17.00 -8.35 -0.02
N ASP A 72 -17.35 -7.39 -0.86
CA ASP A 72 -18.71 -7.26 -1.40
C ASP A 72 -19.10 -8.49 -2.21
N GLN A 73 -18.19 -8.97 -3.03
CA GLN A 73 -18.39 -10.17 -3.85
C GLN A 73 -18.71 -11.40 -3.00
N TYR A 74 -18.10 -11.54 -1.84
CA TYR A 74 -18.29 -12.68 -0.94
C TYR A 74 -19.24 -12.39 0.23
N GLN A 75 -19.83 -11.21 0.27
CA GLN A 75 -20.80 -10.79 1.30
C GLN A 75 -20.26 -10.95 2.73
N ILE A 76 -19.02 -10.52 2.94
CA ILE A 76 -18.39 -10.56 4.25
C ILE A 76 -18.95 -9.44 5.14
N GLY A 77 -19.20 -9.75 6.41
CA GLY A 77 -19.94 -8.88 7.31
C GLY A 77 -19.18 -7.68 7.87
N GLY A 78 -17.88 -7.60 7.72
CA GLY A 78 -17.11 -6.46 8.25
C GLY A 78 -15.62 -6.56 7.97
N VAL A 79 -14.87 -5.54 8.40
CA VAL A 79 -13.43 -5.44 8.21
C VAL A 79 -12.72 -5.29 9.55
N ALA A 80 -11.47 -5.77 9.60
CA ALA A 80 -10.57 -5.51 10.71
C ALA A 80 -9.26 -4.96 10.13
N GLU A 81 -8.75 -3.91 10.75
CA GLU A 81 -7.57 -3.21 10.26
C GLU A 81 -6.38 -3.35 11.22
N TRP A 82 -5.21 -3.50 10.66
CA TRP A 82 -3.94 -3.43 11.37
C TRP A 82 -3.08 -2.36 10.69
N ARG A 83 -2.73 -1.31 11.38
CA ARG A 83 -3.23 -0.86 12.68
C ARG A 83 -3.49 0.64 12.61
N LEU A 84 -4.27 1.17 13.54
CA LEU A 84 -4.51 2.61 13.66
C LEU A 84 -3.21 3.39 13.80
N GLY A 85 -3.13 4.55 13.13
CA GLY A 85 -1.96 5.41 13.11
C GLY A 85 -1.05 5.22 11.91
N LEU A 86 -1.27 4.17 11.09
CA LEU A 86 -0.48 3.93 9.89
C LEU A 86 -1.21 4.35 8.60
N GLU A 87 -2.51 4.59 8.68
CA GLU A 87 -3.36 4.96 7.55
C GLU A 87 -3.24 6.45 7.20
N GLU A 88 -3.56 6.76 5.95
CA GLU A 88 -3.87 8.14 5.54
C GLU A 88 -5.38 8.39 5.67
N PRO A 89 -5.83 9.66 5.88
CA PRO A 89 -7.25 9.96 6.10
C PRO A 89 -8.19 9.48 5.00
N MET A 90 -7.75 9.48 3.75
CA MET A 90 -8.55 9.06 2.60
C MET A 90 -9.05 7.61 2.73
N VAL A 91 -8.31 6.75 3.41
CA VAL A 91 -8.69 5.35 3.63
C VAL A 91 -10.01 5.25 4.39
N TRP A 92 -10.21 6.11 5.40
CA TRP A 92 -11.45 6.13 6.16
C TRP A 92 -12.65 6.56 5.32
N GLU A 93 -12.45 7.51 4.40
CA GLU A 93 -13.50 7.92 3.47
C GLU A 93 -13.89 6.78 2.54
N VAL A 94 -12.92 6.03 2.04
CA VAL A 94 -13.16 4.87 1.16
C VAL A 94 -13.95 3.79 1.90
N ILE A 95 -13.56 3.47 3.14
CA ILE A 95 -14.25 2.47 3.95
C ILE A 95 -15.67 2.93 4.29
N ALA A 96 -15.81 4.20 4.69
CA ALA A 96 -17.13 4.76 5.03
C ALA A 96 -18.07 4.74 3.83
N GLU A 97 -17.59 5.08 2.64
CA GLU A 97 -18.36 5.02 1.42
C GLU A 97 -18.85 3.60 1.13
N TYR A 98 -17.98 2.62 1.27
CA TYR A 98 -18.34 1.22 1.10
C TYR A 98 -19.41 0.79 2.11
N MET A 99 -19.21 1.10 3.39
CA MET A 99 -20.15 0.71 4.45
C MET A 99 -21.52 1.37 4.31
N SER A 100 -21.60 2.55 3.72
CA SER A 100 -22.86 3.25 3.50
C SER A 100 -23.73 2.65 2.41
N ARG A 101 -23.15 1.82 1.53
CA ARG A 101 -23.86 1.14 0.44
C ARG A 101 -24.58 -0.13 0.91
N ASN A 102 -24.22 -0.61 2.07
CA ASN A 102 -24.73 -1.89 2.61
C ASN A 102 -25.64 -1.67 3.86
#